data_2a3bc1c5fcefd478a5bef648442fae4c
#
_entry.id   2a3bc1c5fcefd478a5bef648442fae4c
#
_cell.length_a   1.000
_cell.length_b   1.000
_cell.length_c   1.000
_cell.angle_alpha   90.00
_cell.angle_beta   90.00
_cell.angle_gamma   90.00
#
_symmetry.space_group_name_H-M   'P 1'
#
loop_
_entity.id
_entity.type
_entity.pdbx_description
1 polymer ?
#
loop_
_entity_poly.entity_id
_entity_poly.type
_entity_poly.pdbx_seq_one_letter_code
_entity_poly.pdbx_strand_id
1 'polypeptide(L)'
;MRKLALPEEVLLQIEQPARYIGNEFNSVVKDKEKVALRGAFLFPDVYEIGMSHLGIQILYDMFNKREDMWCERVYSPWPDLDRVMREQNIPLFGLESQESVKNEDFLFITLQYEMCYTNILQILDLSQIPIEAADRTENDPILIGGGPCTYNPEPIAEFFDLFYMGEGEISYDALLDLYKKMKQEGASRKDFLHEAAKIPGIYVPSLYEVSYKEDGTIAGFEPVYEDVPRTVTKQIVTDMTQAVYPEKPIVPFIKATQDRVVLEIQRGCIRGCRFCQAGMVYRPTREKDVERLKKLAYQMLKSTGHEEISLSSLSSSDYSQLQELVTFLIEEFKGKGVNISLPSLRIDAFSLDVMGKVQDIKKSSLTFAPEAGSQRLRDVINKGLTKEVILEGAGMAFEGGWNKVKLYFMLGLPTETEEDMKAIPELANDIAVRYYEIPKDQRNGKCQITISTSFFVPKPFTPFQWASMHDPEDYIARAKVVNDTVKEQLNRKSIKYNWHEADVTVLEGVLARGDRKVGNVIRTVYERGGIFDAWSEYFDYQRWLDAFAECGVDMDFYTKRERSLDEVFPWDFIDTGVTKEFLKREWQNAMEENVTPNCRMRCSGCGAAQFKTGVCMAER
;
A
#
# COMPACT_ATOMS: atom_id res chain seq x y z
N MET A 1 -6.69 -38.37 3.88
CA MET A 1 -5.84 -37.34 3.26
C MET A 1 -6.77 -36.32 2.63
N ARG A 2 -6.56 -35.03 2.85
CA ARG A 2 -7.30 -33.97 2.18
C ARG A 2 -7.05 -34.06 0.67
N LYS A 3 -8.09 -33.96 -0.13
CA LYS A 3 -7.95 -33.93 -1.60
C LYS A 3 -7.47 -32.53 -2.00
N LEU A 4 -6.37 -32.44 -2.70
CA LEU A 4 -5.88 -31.18 -3.28
C LEU A 4 -6.64 -30.88 -4.58
N ALA A 5 -6.81 -29.59 -4.88
CA ALA A 5 -7.39 -29.13 -6.16
C ALA A 5 -6.47 -29.49 -7.34
N LEU A 6 -5.15 -29.35 -7.13
CA LEU A 6 -4.14 -29.67 -8.14
C LEU A 6 -3.74 -31.14 -8.06
N PRO A 7 -3.77 -31.89 -9.18
CA PRO A 7 -3.19 -33.24 -9.25
C PRO A 7 -1.68 -33.23 -8.97
N GLU A 8 -1.14 -34.33 -8.47
CA GLU A 8 0.30 -34.49 -8.20
C GLU A 8 1.16 -34.20 -9.45
N GLU A 9 0.70 -34.61 -10.61
CA GLU A 9 1.36 -34.38 -11.89
C GLU A 9 1.52 -32.89 -12.21
N VAL A 10 0.55 -32.04 -11.82
CA VAL A 10 0.62 -30.59 -11.97
C VAL A 10 1.58 -30.00 -10.95
N LEU A 11 1.51 -30.44 -9.68
CA LEU A 11 2.40 -29.96 -8.62
C LEU A 11 3.88 -30.20 -8.93
N LEU A 12 4.20 -31.28 -9.67
CA LEU A 12 5.56 -31.61 -10.09
C LEU A 12 6.07 -30.78 -11.28
N GLN A 13 5.19 -30.06 -11.99
CA GLN A 13 5.52 -29.28 -13.18
C GLN A 13 5.63 -27.78 -12.94
N ILE A 14 5.20 -27.30 -11.77
CA ILE A 14 5.13 -25.87 -11.44
C ILE A 14 6.20 -25.46 -10.44
N GLU A 15 6.56 -24.18 -10.49
CA GLU A 15 7.43 -23.57 -9.50
C GLU A 15 6.71 -23.41 -8.16
N GLN A 16 7.44 -23.64 -7.06
CA GLN A 16 6.95 -23.39 -5.71
C GLN A 16 5.55 -24.00 -5.41
N PRO A 17 5.31 -25.30 -5.60
CA PRO A 17 3.97 -25.91 -5.41
C PRO A 17 3.39 -25.66 -4.01
N ALA A 18 4.23 -25.38 -3.02
CA ALA A 18 3.79 -25.03 -1.66
C ALA A 18 2.96 -23.73 -1.57
N ARG A 19 2.96 -22.89 -2.61
CA ARG A 19 2.07 -21.72 -2.73
C ARG A 19 0.59 -22.11 -2.76
N TYR A 20 0.28 -23.34 -3.19
CA TYR A 20 -1.08 -23.74 -3.62
C TYR A 20 -1.67 -24.90 -2.80
N ILE A 21 -0.94 -25.43 -1.84
CA ILE A 21 -1.40 -26.64 -1.09
C ILE A 21 -2.21 -26.31 0.16
N GLY A 22 -2.08 -25.09 0.72
CA GLY A 22 -2.78 -24.68 1.95
C GLY A 22 -2.46 -25.54 3.17
N ASN A 23 -3.28 -25.43 4.23
CA ASN A 23 -3.14 -26.17 5.48
C ASN A 23 -1.92 -25.77 6.32
N GLU A 24 -1.52 -24.51 6.20
CA GLU A 24 -0.47 -23.94 7.03
C GLU A 24 -0.87 -23.88 8.50
N PHE A 25 0.13 -23.88 9.37
CA PHE A 25 -0.10 -23.76 10.81
C PHE A 25 -0.86 -22.47 11.15
N ASN A 26 -1.88 -22.57 11.98
CA ASN A 26 -2.83 -21.52 12.34
C ASN A 26 -3.85 -21.13 11.23
N SER A 27 -3.87 -21.80 10.07
CA SER A 27 -4.98 -21.61 9.12
C SER A 27 -6.30 -22.13 9.71
N VAL A 28 -7.42 -21.51 9.34
CA VAL A 28 -8.74 -21.85 9.89
C VAL A 28 -9.53 -22.67 8.88
N VAL A 29 -9.84 -23.90 9.24
CA VAL A 29 -10.71 -24.77 8.45
C VAL A 29 -12.02 -25.00 9.21
N LYS A 30 -13.15 -24.70 8.57
CA LYS A 30 -14.49 -24.92 9.11
C LYS A 30 -15.26 -25.96 8.28
N ASP A 31 -16.34 -26.46 8.85
CA ASP A 31 -17.29 -27.28 8.15
C ASP A 31 -18.25 -26.36 7.35
N LYS A 32 -18.18 -26.44 6.03
CA LYS A 32 -18.96 -25.59 5.13
C LYS A 32 -20.48 -25.73 5.33
N GLU A 33 -20.93 -26.87 5.80
CA GLU A 33 -22.37 -27.13 6.06
C GLU A 33 -22.87 -26.44 7.35
N LYS A 34 -21.94 -25.93 8.18
CA LYS A 34 -22.25 -25.28 9.46
C LYS A 34 -22.12 -23.77 9.44
N VAL A 35 -21.67 -23.21 8.34
CA VAL A 35 -21.55 -21.75 8.17
C VAL A 35 -22.64 -21.25 7.24
N ALA A 36 -23.14 -20.05 7.53
CA ALA A 36 -24.14 -19.40 6.68
C ALA A 36 -23.53 -18.62 5.52
N LEU A 37 -22.27 -18.19 5.68
CA LEU A 37 -21.55 -17.36 4.73
C LEU A 37 -20.18 -17.96 4.43
N ARG A 38 -19.79 -17.89 3.17
CA ARG A 38 -18.47 -18.25 2.70
C ARG A 38 -17.83 -17.09 1.96
N GLY A 39 -16.54 -16.93 2.09
CA GLY A 39 -15.81 -15.91 1.35
C GLY A 39 -14.33 -16.23 1.20
N ALA A 40 -13.67 -15.55 0.27
CA ALA A 40 -12.25 -15.68 0.07
C ALA A 40 -11.56 -14.30 -0.01
N PHE A 41 -10.45 -14.14 0.71
CA PHE A 41 -9.52 -13.04 0.50
C PHE A 41 -8.58 -13.37 -0.63
N LEU A 42 -8.60 -12.53 -1.66
CA LEU A 42 -7.77 -12.64 -2.84
C LEU A 42 -6.73 -11.53 -2.86
N PHE A 43 -5.48 -11.92 -2.95
CA PHE A 43 -4.39 -11.00 -3.16
C PHE A 43 -3.92 -11.10 -4.62
N PRO A 44 -3.95 -9.99 -5.40
CA PRO A 44 -3.66 -10.03 -6.83
C PRO A 44 -2.14 -10.04 -7.11
N ASP A 45 -1.40 -10.86 -6.40
CA ASP A 45 0.02 -11.17 -6.56
C ASP A 45 0.33 -12.53 -5.94
N VAL A 46 1.59 -12.93 -5.94
CA VAL A 46 2.03 -14.24 -5.45
C VAL A 46 1.88 -14.41 -3.93
N TYR A 47 1.84 -15.67 -3.52
CA TYR A 47 1.72 -16.10 -2.12
C TYR A 47 2.69 -15.38 -1.17
N GLU A 48 3.98 -15.26 -1.53
CA GLU A 48 5.02 -14.68 -0.68
C GLU A 48 4.78 -13.20 -0.35
N ILE A 49 4.17 -12.47 -1.29
CA ILE A 49 3.78 -11.07 -1.08
C ILE A 49 2.50 -11.01 -0.25
N GLY A 50 1.47 -11.78 -0.64
CA GLY A 50 0.16 -11.75 0.00
C GLY A 50 0.19 -12.27 1.44
N MET A 51 0.96 -13.32 1.74
CA MET A 51 1.15 -13.83 3.10
C MET A 51 1.82 -12.82 4.04
N SER A 52 2.57 -11.88 3.48
CA SER A 52 3.22 -10.80 4.22
C SER A 52 2.28 -9.62 4.51
N HIS A 53 1.07 -9.62 3.96
CA HIS A 53 0.15 -8.49 4.02
C HIS A 53 -0.67 -8.48 5.32
N LEU A 54 -0.33 -7.57 6.24
CA LEU A 54 -0.97 -7.46 7.56
C LEU A 54 -2.50 -7.24 7.50
N GLY A 55 -2.99 -6.44 6.56
CA GLY A 55 -4.42 -6.16 6.42
C GLY A 55 -5.25 -7.42 6.16
N ILE A 56 -4.74 -8.32 5.31
CA ILE A 56 -5.39 -9.62 5.09
C ILE A 56 -5.38 -10.46 6.36
N GLN A 57 -4.26 -10.51 7.09
CA GLN A 57 -4.17 -11.28 8.34
C GLN A 57 -5.19 -10.78 9.38
N ILE A 58 -5.37 -9.45 9.50
CA ILE A 58 -6.35 -8.85 10.40
C ILE A 58 -7.78 -9.23 10.00
N LEU A 59 -8.14 -9.05 8.74
CA LEU A 59 -9.51 -9.31 8.26
C LEU A 59 -9.82 -10.80 8.19
N TYR A 60 -8.86 -11.64 7.82
CA TYR A 60 -8.98 -13.10 7.86
C TYR A 60 -9.28 -13.60 9.29
N ASP A 61 -8.53 -13.09 10.29
CA ASP A 61 -8.76 -13.41 11.69
C ASP A 61 -10.14 -12.93 12.17
N MET A 62 -10.53 -11.69 11.80
CA MET A 62 -11.82 -11.11 12.14
C MET A 62 -12.98 -11.94 11.58
N PHE A 63 -12.96 -12.25 10.29
CA PHE A 63 -14.02 -12.99 9.63
C PHE A 63 -14.13 -14.43 10.15
N ASN A 64 -13.00 -15.08 10.40
CA ASN A 64 -12.98 -16.44 10.91
C ASN A 64 -13.29 -16.54 12.41
N LYS A 65 -13.30 -15.44 13.18
CA LYS A 65 -13.85 -15.38 14.54
C LYS A 65 -15.39 -15.41 14.56
N ARG A 66 -16.04 -15.05 13.45
CA ARG A 66 -17.50 -15.23 13.33
C ARG A 66 -17.83 -16.72 13.24
N GLU A 67 -18.82 -17.18 14.00
CA GLU A 67 -19.27 -18.57 13.96
C GLU A 67 -20.00 -18.91 12.65
N ASP A 68 -20.67 -17.92 12.07
CA ASP A 68 -21.51 -18.07 10.89
C ASP A 68 -20.79 -17.86 9.56
N MET A 69 -19.49 -17.58 9.57
CA MET A 69 -18.70 -17.33 8.37
C MET A 69 -17.41 -18.16 8.33
N TRP A 70 -17.06 -18.62 7.13
CA TRP A 70 -15.73 -19.16 6.83
C TRP A 70 -15.09 -18.37 5.71
N CYS A 71 -13.89 -17.82 5.97
CA CYS A 71 -13.13 -17.06 4.99
C CYS A 71 -11.83 -17.79 4.67
N GLU A 72 -11.54 -17.91 3.39
CA GLU A 72 -10.37 -18.57 2.83
C GLU A 72 -9.35 -17.56 2.27
N ARG A 73 -8.17 -18.05 1.84
CA ARG A 73 -7.14 -17.24 1.17
C ARG A 73 -6.93 -17.72 -0.25
N VAL A 74 -6.64 -16.79 -1.15
CA VAL A 74 -6.30 -17.05 -2.55
C VAL A 74 -5.23 -16.05 -3.01
N TYR A 75 -4.31 -16.50 -3.84
CA TYR A 75 -3.27 -15.67 -4.45
C TYR A 75 -3.29 -15.86 -5.96
N SER A 76 -2.83 -14.87 -6.72
CA SER A 76 -2.71 -15.00 -8.17
C SER A 76 -1.79 -16.18 -8.52
N PRO A 77 -2.25 -17.13 -9.35
CA PRO A 77 -1.39 -18.18 -9.85
C PRO A 77 -0.25 -17.61 -10.68
N TRP A 78 0.98 -18.09 -10.41
CA TRP A 78 2.12 -17.71 -11.23
C TRP A 78 1.92 -18.15 -12.70
N PRO A 79 2.55 -17.54 -13.69
CA PRO A 79 2.27 -17.81 -15.10
C PRO A 79 2.39 -19.28 -15.53
N ASP A 80 3.24 -20.08 -14.87
CA ASP A 80 3.35 -21.50 -15.16
C ASP A 80 2.09 -22.27 -14.75
N LEU A 81 1.55 -21.99 -13.55
CA LEU A 81 0.29 -22.59 -13.10
C LEU A 81 -0.91 -22.01 -13.87
N ASP A 82 -0.93 -20.69 -14.15
CA ASP A 82 -1.99 -20.07 -14.95
C ASP A 82 -2.18 -20.82 -16.29
N ARG A 83 -1.09 -21.09 -17.00
CA ARG A 83 -1.09 -21.85 -18.24
C ARG A 83 -1.69 -23.25 -18.06
N VAL A 84 -1.25 -24.00 -17.06
CA VAL A 84 -1.75 -25.37 -16.81
C VAL A 84 -3.23 -25.36 -16.40
N MET A 85 -3.66 -24.39 -15.58
CA MET A 85 -5.07 -24.26 -15.20
C MET A 85 -5.97 -24.04 -16.41
N ARG A 86 -5.53 -23.20 -17.38
CA ARG A 86 -6.26 -22.98 -18.64
C ARG A 86 -6.28 -24.23 -19.53
N GLU A 87 -5.14 -24.89 -19.71
CA GLU A 87 -5.01 -26.10 -20.54
C GLU A 87 -5.87 -27.25 -20.01
N GLN A 88 -6.00 -27.39 -18.69
CA GLN A 88 -6.71 -28.48 -18.02
C GLN A 88 -8.09 -28.08 -17.50
N ASN A 89 -8.52 -26.83 -17.73
CA ASN A 89 -9.78 -26.27 -17.20
C ASN A 89 -9.94 -26.44 -15.70
N ILE A 90 -8.87 -26.19 -14.93
CA ILE A 90 -8.89 -26.20 -13.48
C ILE A 90 -9.30 -24.82 -12.97
N PRO A 91 -10.43 -24.65 -12.27
CA PRO A 91 -10.84 -23.36 -11.74
C PRO A 91 -9.97 -22.92 -10.57
N LEU A 92 -9.85 -21.61 -10.35
CA LEU A 92 -9.17 -21.07 -9.16
C LEU A 92 -9.88 -21.50 -7.89
N PHE A 93 -9.09 -21.80 -6.85
CA PHE A 93 -9.56 -22.46 -5.63
C PHE A 93 -9.02 -21.80 -4.36
N GLY A 94 -9.77 -21.94 -3.27
CA GLY A 94 -9.37 -21.53 -1.93
C GLY A 94 -8.28 -22.43 -1.35
N LEU A 95 -7.33 -21.85 -0.62
CA LEU A 95 -6.25 -22.61 0.00
C LEU A 95 -6.75 -23.54 1.11
N GLU A 96 -7.78 -23.13 1.86
CA GLU A 96 -8.30 -23.89 2.99
C GLU A 96 -9.20 -25.05 2.57
N SER A 97 -10.14 -24.83 1.64
CA SER A 97 -11.07 -25.87 1.15
C SER A 97 -10.50 -26.70 0.01
N GLN A 98 -9.69 -26.08 -0.84
CA GLN A 98 -9.29 -26.61 -2.15
C GLN A 98 -10.49 -26.78 -3.10
N GLU A 99 -11.56 -26.00 -2.89
CA GLU A 99 -12.73 -25.92 -3.77
C GLU A 99 -12.70 -24.64 -4.60
N SER A 100 -13.47 -24.63 -5.71
CA SER A 100 -13.57 -23.45 -6.56
C SER A 100 -14.14 -22.24 -5.81
N VAL A 101 -13.47 -21.09 -5.91
CA VAL A 101 -13.92 -19.84 -5.30
C VAL A 101 -15.20 -19.28 -5.92
N LYS A 102 -15.64 -19.78 -7.08
CA LYS A 102 -16.93 -19.44 -7.66
C LYS A 102 -18.12 -19.79 -6.75
N ASN A 103 -17.92 -20.75 -5.85
CA ASN A 103 -18.96 -21.20 -4.92
C ASN A 103 -19.04 -20.38 -3.63
N GLU A 104 -18.21 -19.34 -3.50
CA GLU A 104 -18.23 -18.43 -2.37
C GLU A 104 -19.38 -17.41 -2.48
N ASP A 105 -19.81 -16.83 -1.36
CA ASP A 105 -20.74 -15.68 -1.36
C ASP A 105 -20.01 -14.38 -1.67
N PHE A 106 -18.75 -14.27 -1.21
CA PHE A 106 -17.95 -13.07 -1.34
C PHE A 106 -16.52 -13.37 -1.80
N LEU A 107 -16.02 -12.51 -2.69
CA LEU A 107 -14.61 -12.42 -3.02
C LEU A 107 -14.10 -11.04 -2.61
N PHE A 108 -13.18 -10.99 -1.64
CA PHE A 108 -12.57 -9.75 -1.13
C PHE A 108 -11.20 -9.58 -1.76
N ILE A 109 -11.02 -8.57 -2.62
CA ILE A 109 -9.73 -8.28 -3.24
C ILE A 109 -9.09 -7.08 -2.55
N THR A 110 -7.86 -7.25 -2.09
CA THR A 110 -7.08 -6.15 -1.53
C THR A 110 -6.26 -5.46 -2.63
N LEU A 111 -6.54 -4.19 -2.84
CA LEU A 111 -5.99 -3.34 -3.91
C LEU A 111 -4.85 -2.51 -3.35
N GLN A 112 -3.61 -3.05 -3.42
CA GLN A 112 -2.43 -2.44 -2.81
C GLN A 112 -1.57 -1.63 -3.78
N TYR A 113 -1.59 -2.01 -5.06
CA TYR A 113 -0.77 -1.41 -6.10
C TYR A 113 -1.46 -1.48 -7.45
N GLU A 114 -1.51 -0.39 -8.17
CA GLU A 114 -2.25 -0.25 -9.42
C GLU A 114 -1.72 -1.19 -10.53
N MET A 115 -0.42 -1.50 -10.51
CA MET A 115 0.19 -2.41 -11.49
C MET A 115 -0.26 -3.88 -11.37
N CYS A 116 -1.09 -4.19 -10.34
CA CYS A 116 -1.69 -5.51 -10.18
C CYS A 116 -3.11 -5.60 -10.77
N TYR A 117 -3.61 -4.59 -11.47
CA TYR A 117 -4.99 -4.58 -11.97
C TYR A 117 -5.28 -5.68 -12.99
N THR A 118 -4.33 -6.02 -13.86
CA THR A 118 -4.48 -7.15 -14.80
C THR A 118 -4.58 -8.50 -14.09
N ASN A 119 -3.93 -8.66 -12.92
CA ASN A 119 -4.05 -9.87 -12.11
C ASN A 119 -5.44 -10.05 -11.50
N ILE A 120 -6.22 -8.97 -11.32
CA ILE A 120 -7.63 -9.06 -10.89
C ILE A 120 -8.45 -9.76 -11.97
N LEU A 121 -8.23 -9.40 -13.23
CA LEU A 121 -8.92 -10.02 -14.35
C LEU A 121 -8.49 -11.48 -14.52
N GLN A 122 -7.21 -11.80 -14.31
CA GLN A 122 -6.70 -13.18 -14.24
C GLN A 122 -7.45 -14.00 -13.17
N ILE A 123 -7.61 -13.46 -11.98
CA ILE A 123 -8.32 -14.10 -10.86
C ILE A 123 -9.77 -14.40 -11.26
N LEU A 124 -10.48 -13.43 -11.83
CA LEU A 124 -11.87 -13.60 -12.23
C LEU A 124 -12.03 -14.65 -13.33
N ASP A 125 -11.20 -14.58 -14.36
CA ASP A 125 -11.24 -15.49 -15.49
C ASP A 125 -10.91 -16.93 -15.07
N LEU A 126 -9.83 -17.15 -14.32
CA LEU A 126 -9.50 -18.46 -13.77
C LEU A 126 -10.55 -18.99 -12.78
N SER A 127 -11.29 -18.11 -12.12
CA SER A 127 -12.42 -18.46 -11.25
C SER A 127 -13.68 -18.78 -12.04
N GLN A 128 -13.69 -18.57 -13.36
CA GLN A 128 -14.86 -18.71 -14.24
C GLN A 128 -16.02 -17.78 -13.81
N ILE A 129 -15.68 -16.57 -13.39
CA ILE A 129 -16.59 -15.51 -12.99
C ILE A 129 -16.53 -14.43 -14.07
N PRO A 130 -17.66 -13.86 -14.52
CA PRO A 130 -17.67 -12.77 -15.48
C PRO A 130 -16.80 -11.60 -15.03
N ILE A 131 -15.94 -11.12 -15.92
CA ILE A 131 -15.03 -10.00 -15.65
C ILE A 131 -15.83 -8.74 -15.33
N GLU A 132 -16.79 -8.40 -16.20
CA GLU A 132 -17.66 -7.25 -16.00
C GLU A 132 -18.71 -7.55 -14.89
N ALA A 133 -18.86 -6.63 -13.94
CA ALA A 133 -19.86 -6.76 -12.87
C ALA A 133 -21.30 -6.83 -13.43
N ALA A 134 -21.56 -6.14 -14.54
CA ALA A 134 -22.86 -6.12 -15.20
C ALA A 134 -23.31 -7.48 -15.75
N ASP A 135 -22.37 -8.38 -16.06
CA ASP A 135 -22.64 -9.71 -16.62
C ASP A 135 -22.84 -10.78 -15.54
N ARG A 136 -22.65 -10.44 -14.25
CA ARG A 136 -22.79 -11.35 -13.12
C ARG A 136 -24.25 -11.60 -12.77
N THR A 137 -24.52 -12.83 -12.37
CA THR A 137 -25.84 -13.32 -12.00
C THR A 137 -25.94 -13.58 -10.49
N GLU A 138 -27.11 -14.03 -10.04
CA GLU A 138 -27.36 -14.45 -8.65
C GLU A 138 -26.47 -15.62 -8.18
N ASN A 139 -25.89 -16.36 -9.12
CA ASN A 139 -25.02 -17.51 -8.82
C ASN A 139 -23.53 -17.14 -8.73
N ASP A 140 -23.18 -15.89 -9.01
CA ASP A 140 -21.81 -15.42 -8.93
C ASP A 140 -21.56 -14.72 -7.59
N PRO A 141 -20.37 -14.85 -6.98
CA PRO A 141 -20.05 -14.16 -5.73
C PRO A 141 -20.09 -12.64 -5.87
N ILE A 142 -20.31 -11.94 -4.76
CA ILE A 142 -20.16 -10.49 -4.68
C ILE A 142 -18.68 -10.15 -4.62
N LEU A 143 -18.18 -9.38 -5.59
CA LEU A 143 -16.79 -8.96 -5.65
C LEU A 143 -16.62 -7.61 -4.94
N ILE A 144 -15.74 -7.59 -3.93
CA ILE A 144 -15.49 -6.42 -3.08
C ILE A 144 -14.02 -6.00 -3.19
N GLY A 145 -13.79 -4.75 -3.55
CA GLY A 145 -12.46 -4.13 -3.53
C GLY A 145 -12.21 -3.38 -2.24
N GLY A 146 -11.03 -3.56 -1.63
CA GLY A 146 -10.58 -2.81 -0.45
C GLY A 146 -9.09 -2.45 -0.56
N GLY A 147 -8.61 -1.54 0.29
CA GLY A 147 -7.19 -1.16 0.32
C GLY A 147 -6.91 0.22 -0.27
N PRO A 148 -5.63 0.65 -0.33
CA PRO A 148 -5.27 2.02 -0.67
C PRO A 148 -5.63 2.47 -2.09
N CYS A 149 -5.68 1.57 -3.07
CA CYS A 149 -6.07 1.96 -4.43
C CYS A 149 -7.56 2.27 -4.55
N THR A 150 -8.41 1.92 -3.57
CA THR A 150 -9.83 2.30 -3.56
C THR A 150 -10.06 3.80 -3.40
N TYR A 151 -9.03 4.56 -3.05
CA TYR A 151 -9.12 6.03 -3.06
C TYR A 151 -9.13 6.64 -4.48
N ASN A 152 -8.99 5.83 -5.51
CA ASN A 152 -9.48 6.09 -6.86
C ASN A 152 -9.87 4.75 -7.50
N PRO A 153 -11.11 4.25 -7.31
CA PRO A 153 -11.53 2.96 -7.82
C PRO A 153 -11.97 3.02 -9.31
N GLU A 154 -12.11 4.23 -9.88
CA GLU A 154 -12.75 4.42 -11.18
C GLU A 154 -12.09 3.67 -12.35
N PRO A 155 -10.74 3.51 -12.43
CA PRO A 155 -10.12 2.71 -13.49
C PRO A 155 -10.57 1.23 -13.54
N ILE A 156 -11.05 0.71 -12.42
CA ILE A 156 -11.48 -0.71 -12.28
C ILE A 156 -12.94 -0.83 -11.81
N ALA A 157 -13.70 0.26 -11.86
CA ALA A 157 -15.06 0.32 -11.32
C ALA A 157 -16.02 -0.69 -11.96
N GLU A 158 -15.87 -0.96 -13.27
CA GLU A 158 -16.74 -1.87 -14.01
C GLU A 158 -16.49 -3.35 -13.68
N PHE A 159 -15.34 -3.68 -13.07
CA PHE A 159 -15.00 -5.06 -12.69
C PHE A 159 -15.51 -5.44 -11.30
N PHE A 160 -15.91 -4.48 -10.47
CA PHE A 160 -16.31 -4.70 -9.07
C PHE A 160 -17.79 -4.45 -8.84
N ASP A 161 -18.40 -5.26 -7.96
CA ASP A 161 -19.75 -5.00 -7.50
C ASP A 161 -19.80 -3.85 -6.50
N LEU A 162 -18.82 -3.80 -5.59
CA LEU A 162 -18.67 -2.70 -4.64
C LEU A 162 -17.23 -2.54 -4.15
N PHE A 163 -16.95 -1.37 -3.61
CA PHE A 163 -15.70 -1.06 -2.92
C PHE A 163 -15.95 -0.65 -1.48
N TYR A 164 -15.02 -1.00 -0.61
CA TYR A 164 -14.99 -0.58 0.77
C TYR A 164 -13.93 0.50 0.97
N MET A 165 -14.34 1.67 1.47
CA MET A 165 -13.49 2.82 1.71
C MET A 165 -13.07 2.91 3.17
N GLY A 166 -11.77 2.68 3.44
CA GLY A 166 -11.19 2.82 4.78
C GLY A 166 -10.73 1.53 5.43
N GLU A 167 -10.90 1.45 6.75
CA GLU A 167 -10.44 0.34 7.58
C GLU A 167 -11.56 -0.68 7.76
N GLY A 168 -11.32 -1.91 7.28
CA GLY A 168 -12.35 -2.94 7.13
C GLY A 168 -12.99 -3.41 8.43
N GLU A 169 -12.37 -3.15 9.58
CA GLU A 169 -12.86 -3.58 10.89
C GLU A 169 -14.21 -2.94 11.30
N ILE A 170 -14.67 -1.91 10.59
CA ILE A 170 -15.82 -1.10 11.04
C ILE A 170 -17.16 -1.56 10.43
N SER A 171 -17.26 -1.70 9.10
CA SER A 171 -18.57 -1.89 8.45
C SER A 171 -18.79 -3.29 7.87
N TYR A 172 -17.77 -4.15 7.82
CA TYR A 172 -17.94 -5.47 7.22
C TYR A 172 -18.98 -6.34 7.95
N ASP A 173 -19.06 -6.27 9.28
CA ASP A 173 -20.07 -7.03 10.02
C ASP A 173 -21.49 -6.63 9.59
N ALA A 174 -21.75 -5.33 9.44
CA ALA A 174 -23.04 -4.83 8.95
C ALA A 174 -23.35 -5.30 7.52
N LEU A 175 -22.34 -5.30 6.64
CA LEU A 175 -22.48 -5.78 5.25
C LEU A 175 -22.78 -7.29 5.19
N LEU A 176 -22.05 -8.09 5.96
CA LEU A 176 -22.23 -9.54 6.01
C LEU A 176 -23.60 -9.92 6.60
N ASP A 177 -24.03 -9.23 7.65
CA ASP A 177 -25.34 -9.46 8.27
C ASP A 177 -26.49 -9.04 7.35
N LEU A 178 -26.34 -7.92 6.62
CA LEU A 178 -27.29 -7.50 5.59
C LEU A 178 -27.43 -8.57 4.50
N TYR A 179 -26.31 -9.05 3.96
CA TYR A 179 -26.32 -10.08 2.91
C TYR A 179 -26.98 -11.37 3.39
N LYS A 180 -26.61 -11.86 4.58
CA LYS A 180 -27.19 -13.06 5.17
C LYS A 180 -28.71 -12.94 5.30
N LYS A 181 -29.22 -11.81 5.80
CA LYS A 181 -30.65 -11.53 5.92
C LYS A 181 -31.31 -11.54 4.54
N MET A 182 -30.82 -10.77 3.60
CA MET A 182 -31.42 -10.61 2.27
C MET A 182 -31.40 -11.92 1.47
N LYS A 183 -30.31 -12.71 1.59
CA LYS A 183 -30.24 -14.05 1.00
C LYS A 183 -31.33 -15.00 1.53
N GLN A 184 -31.61 -14.95 2.85
CA GLN A 184 -32.69 -15.73 3.46
C GLN A 184 -34.07 -15.27 3.00
N GLU A 185 -34.26 -14.00 2.72
CA GLU A 185 -35.48 -13.39 2.20
C GLU A 185 -35.65 -13.61 0.68
N GLY A 186 -34.65 -14.15 -0.01
CA GLY A 186 -34.66 -14.36 -1.47
C GLY A 186 -34.57 -13.07 -2.28
N ALA A 187 -33.95 -12.02 -1.72
CA ALA A 187 -33.72 -10.76 -2.41
C ALA A 187 -32.71 -10.93 -3.57
N SER A 188 -32.86 -10.12 -4.61
CA SER A 188 -31.95 -10.14 -5.75
C SER A 188 -30.58 -9.52 -5.43
N ARG A 189 -29.55 -9.86 -6.24
CA ARG A 189 -28.24 -9.22 -6.21
C ARG A 189 -28.35 -7.70 -6.30
N LYS A 190 -29.21 -7.20 -7.17
CA LYS A 190 -29.44 -5.78 -7.37
C LYS A 190 -30.02 -5.11 -6.12
N ASP A 191 -30.99 -5.74 -5.45
CA ASP A 191 -31.57 -5.24 -4.22
C ASP A 191 -30.53 -5.20 -3.10
N PHE A 192 -29.69 -6.24 -2.99
CA PHE A 192 -28.59 -6.26 -2.03
C PHE A 192 -27.60 -5.12 -2.28
N LEU A 193 -27.15 -4.93 -3.52
CA LEU A 193 -26.21 -3.86 -3.86
C LEU A 193 -26.78 -2.47 -3.57
N HIS A 194 -28.08 -2.27 -3.83
CA HIS A 194 -28.76 -1.02 -3.50
C HIS A 194 -28.77 -0.75 -1.98
N GLU A 195 -29.13 -1.74 -1.18
CA GLU A 195 -29.12 -1.59 0.28
C GLU A 195 -27.68 -1.49 0.85
N ALA A 196 -26.73 -2.22 0.28
CA ALA A 196 -25.32 -2.15 0.68
C ALA A 196 -24.71 -0.75 0.50
N ALA A 197 -25.11 -0.02 -0.55
CA ALA A 197 -24.65 1.35 -0.81
C ALA A 197 -25.03 2.34 0.30
N LYS A 198 -25.99 2.03 1.16
CA LYS A 198 -26.38 2.85 2.32
C LYS A 198 -25.51 2.63 3.54
N ILE A 199 -24.71 1.57 3.55
CA ILE A 199 -23.74 1.31 4.63
C ILE A 199 -22.56 2.26 4.51
N PRO A 200 -22.15 2.96 5.59
CA PRO A 200 -21.03 3.87 5.55
C PRO A 200 -19.74 3.21 5.03
N GLY A 201 -19.06 3.85 4.11
CA GLY A 201 -17.83 3.36 3.50
C GLY A 201 -18.03 2.45 2.28
N ILE A 202 -19.26 2.13 1.90
CA ILE A 202 -19.53 1.29 0.72
C ILE A 202 -19.80 2.18 -0.51
N TYR A 203 -19.08 1.89 -1.60
CA TYR A 203 -19.30 2.45 -2.92
C TYR A 203 -19.69 1.36 -3.90
N VAL A 204 -20.84 1.50 -4.54
CA VAL A 204 -21.37 0.57 -5.56
C VAL A 204 -21.34 1.28 -6.92
N PRO A 205 -20.37 1.03 -7.80
CA PRO A 205 -20.16 1.80 -9.03
C PRO A 205 -21.39 1.85 -9.97
N SER A 206 -22.16 0.76 -10.05
CA SER A 206 -23.34 0.67 -10.90
C SER A 206 -24.50 1.60 -10.47
N LEU A 207 -24.43 2.18 -9.27
CA LEU A 207 -25.42 3.12 -8.75
C LEU A 207 -25.03 4.59 -8.96
N TYR A 208 -24.00 4.87 -9.75
CA TYR A 208 -23.54 6.24 -10.05
C TYR A 208 -23.32 6.43 -11.54
N GLU A 209 -23.78 7.56 -12.03
CA GLU A 209 -23.51 8.03 -13.39
C GLU A 209 -22.40 9.07 -13.40
N VAL A 210 -21.43 8.88 -14.31
CA VAL A 210 -20.33 9.81 -14.54
C VAL A 210 -20.56 10.51 -15.87
N SER A 211 -20.65 11.84 -15.87
CA SER A 211 -20.75 12.65 -17.08
C SER A 211 -19.45 13.38 -17.36
N TYR A 212 -19.17 13.61 -18.64
CA TYR A 212 -17.94 14.26 -19.11
C TYR A 212 -18.24 15.54 -19.88
N LYS A 213 -17.33 16.50 -19.80
CA LYS A 213 -17.31 17.71 -20.63
C LYS A 213 -16.71 17.40 -22.01
N GLU A 214 -16.79 18.34 -22.94
CA GLU A 214 -16.21 18.24 -24.28
C GLU A 214 -14.68 18.04 -24.26
N ASP A 215 -13.99 18.61 -23.23
CA ASP A 215 -12.55 18.46 -23.04
C ASP A 215 -12.14 17.13 -22.38
N GLY A 216 -13.08 16.25 -22.11
CA GLY A 216 -12.86 14.96 -21.50
C GLY A 216 -12.78 14.95 -19.98
N THR A 217 -12.81 16.12 -19.30
CA THR A 217 -12.86 16.21 -17.83
C THR A 217 -14.24 15.85 -17.30
N ILE A 218 -14.32 15.43 -16.03
CA ILE A 218 -15.60 15.06 -15.40
C ILE A 218 -16.47 16.31 -15.23
N ALA A 219 -17.71 16.23 -15.71
CA ALA A 219 -18.74 17.25 -15.53
C ALA A 219 -19.55 17.00 -14.24
N GLY A 220 -19.83 15.76 -13.91
CA GLY A 220 -20.59 15.36 -12.74
C GLY A 220 -20.41 13.90 -12.37
N PHE A 221 -20.64 13.60 -11.12
CA PHE A 221 -20.63 12.26 -10.52
C PHE A 221 -21.87 12.18 -9.61
N GLU A 222 -22.93 11.53 -10.08
CA GLU A 222 -24.25 11.59 -9.43
C GLU A 222 -24.81 10.19 -9.15
N PRO A 223 -25.41 9.96 -7.97
CA PRO A 223 -26.11 8.73 -7.71
C PRO A 223 -27.38 8.61 -8.57
N VAL A 224 -27.67 7.42 -9.04
CA VAL A 224 -28.86 7.09 -9.85
C VAL A 224 -30.15 7.18 -9.02
N TYR A 225 -30.08 6.93 -7.72
CA TYR A 225 -31.21 6.91 -6.80
C TYR A 225 -31.03 7.97 -5.71
N GLU A 226 -32.12 8.60 -5.28
CA GLU A 226 -32.11 9.67 -4.27
C GLU A 226 -31.65 9.22 -2.87
N ASP A 227 -31.83 7.94 -2.54
CA ASP A 227 -31.45 7.34 -1.25
C ASP A 227 -30.03 6.77 -1.23
N VAL A 228 -29.30 6.84 -2.34
CA VAL A 228 -27.87 6.50 -2.42
C VAL A 228 -27.03 7.73 -2.08
N PRO A 229 -26.03 7.63 -1.18
CA PRO A 229 -25.21 8.77 -0.76
C PRO A 229 -24.43 9.38 -1.93
N ARG A 230 -24.42 10.71 -2.05
CA ARG A 230 -23.58 11.43 -3.04
C ARG A 230 -22.09 11.37 -2.71
N THR A 231 -21.76 11.19 -1.44
CA THR A 231 -20.39 11.15 -0.93
C THR A 231 -20.21 9.91 -0.07
N VAL A 232 -19.16 9.17 -0.32
CA VAL A 232 -18.79 7.98 0.43
C VAL A 232 -17.71 8.35 1.45
N THR A 233 -18.04 8.32 2.73
CA THR A 233 -17.10 8.66 3.80
C THR A 233 -16.31 7.42 4.23
N LYS A 234 -14.98 7.51 4.20
CA LYS A 234 -14.13 6.41 4.67
C LYS A 234 -14.43 6.08 6.13
N GLN A 235 -14.31 4.82 6.47
CA GLN A 235 -14.46 4.33 7.83
C GLN A 235 -13.09 4.11 8.50
N ILE A 236 -12.98 4.43 9.78
CA ILE A 236 -11.73 4.27 10.54
C ILE A 236 -11.97 3.68 11.92
N VAL A 237 -11.02 2.88 12.39
CA VAL A 237 -10.94 2.46 13.79
C VAL A 237 -10.56 3.66 14.64
N THR A 238 -11.41 4.02 15.60
CA THR A 238 -11.18 5.18 16.47
C THR A 238 -10.32 4.84 17.68
N ASP A 239 -10.41 3.62 18.21
CA ASP A 239 -9.60 3.10 19.31
C ASP A 239 -8.71 1.94 18.82
N MET A 240 -7.45 2.24 18.56
CA MET A 240 -6.48 1.26 18.08
C MET A 240 -6.14 0.17 19.11
N THR A 241 -6.36 0.43 20.41
CA THR A 241 -6.09 -0.53 21.48
C THR A 241 -7.09 -1.68 21.46
N GLN A 242 -8.35 -1.35 21.12
CA GLN A 242 -9.44 -2.32 21.00
C GLN A 242 -9.56 -2.92 19.60
N ALA A 243 -8.82 -2.41 18.62
CA ALA A 243 -8.85 -2.93 17.26
C ALA A 243 -8.56 -4.43 17.21
N VAL A 244 -9.29 -5.13 16.34
CA VAL A 244 -9.02 -6.55 16.07
C VAL A 244 -7.59 -6.71 15.58
N TYR A 245 -6.93 -7.74 16.11
CA TYR A 245 -5.56 -8.06 15.71
C TYR A 245 -5.31 -9.56 15.82
N PRO A 246 -4.60 -10.20 14.87
CA PRO A 246 -4.34 -11.63 14.90
C PRO A 246 -3.36 -11.98 16.01
N GLU A 247 -3.79 -12.77 16.97
CA GLU A 247 -2.95 -13.30 18.05
C GLU A 247 -2.22 -14.59 17.65
N LYS A 248 -2.73 -15.24 16.61
CA LYS A 248 -2.20 -16.50 16.02
C LYS A 248 -2.10 -16.34 14.50
N PRO A 249 -1.18 -15.50 14.00
CA PRO A 249 -1.01 -15.34 12.56
C PRO A 249 -0.62 -16.68 11.90
N ILE A 250 -1.02 -16.84 10.64
CA ILE A 250 -0.72 -18.04 9.87
C ILE A 250 0.79 -18.09 9.60
N VAL A 251 1.36 -19.26 9.77
CA VAL A 251 2.80 -19.51 9.53
C VAL A 251 2.97 -20.06 8.12
N PRO A 252 3.64 -19.34 7.20
CA PRO A 252 3.81 -19.80 5.83
C PRO A 252 4.71 -21.04 5.72
N PHE A 253 4.45 -21.92 4.74
CA PHE A 253 5.30 -23.08 4.46
C PHE A 253 6.59 -22.74 3.72
N ILE A 254 6.59 -21.64 2.99
CA ILE A 254 7.76 -21.11 2.29
C ILE A 254 8.06 -19.71 2.82
N LYS A 255 9.29 -19.27 2.67
CA LYS A 255 9.71 -17.95 3.17
C LYS A 255 8.91 -16.83 2.49
N ALA A 256 8.08 -16.16 3.27
CA ALA A 256 7.37 -14.97 2.85
C ALA A 256 8.31 -13.74 2.82
N THR A 257 7.91 -12.67 2.16
CA THR A 257 8.69 -11.42 2.10
C THR A 257 8.90 -10.82 3.49
N GLN A 258 7.89 -10.92 4.36
CA GLN A 258 7.98 -10.55 5.77
C GLN A 258 7.66 -11.75 6.67
N ASP A 259 8.64 -12.65 6.83
CA ASP A 259 8.53 -13.86 7.65
C ASP A 259 8.90 -13.54 9.11
N ARG A 260 7.99 -12.84 9.81
CA ARG A 260 8.20 -12.32 11.17
C ARG A 260 6.89 -11.91 11.85
N VAL A 261 6.93 -11.73 13.17
CA VAL A 261 5.85 -11.06 13.89
C VAL A 261 5.85 -9.57 13.53
N VAL A 262 4.70 -9.06 13.09
CA VAL A 262 4.51 -7.63 12.82
C VAL A 262 3.61 -7.03 13.89
N LEU A 263 4.07 -5.99 14.59
CA LEU A 263 3.30 -5.23 15.56
C LEU A 263 2.94 -3.87 14.95
N GLU A 264 1.67 -3.68 14.61
CA GLU A 264 1.16 -2.37 14.17
C GLU A 264 1.01 -1.45 15.38
N ILE A 265 1.95 -0.49 15.50
CA ILE A 265 2.01 0.41 16.66
C ILE A 265 1.10 1.63 16.52
N GLN A 266 0.88 2.09 15.30
CA GLN A 266 0.00 3.23 14.99
C GLN A 266 -0.47 3.19 13.53
N ARG A 267 -1.62 3.83 13.27
CA ARG A 267 -2.13 4.17 11.93
C ARG A 267 -2.13 5.67 11.72
N GLY A 268 -1.90 6.10 10.45
CA GLY A 268 -1.74 7.50 10.09
C GLY A 268 -0.34 8.03 10.36
N CYS A 269 -0.12 9.30 10.01
CA CYS A 269 1.16 10.00 10.17
C CYS A 269 0.92 11.45 10.58
N ILE A 270 1.68 11.94 11.54
CA ILE A 270 1.58 13.35 11.99
C ILE A 270 2.22 14.34 11.01
N ARG A 271 3.02 13.83 10.05
CA ARG A 271 3.77 14.65 9.11
C ARG A 271 2.88 15.14 7.97
N GLY A 272 3.34 16.16 7.28
CA GLY A 272 2.59 16.82 6.20
C GLY A 272 3.27 16.73 4.85
N CYS A 273 4.00 15.65 4.55
CA CYS A 273 4.67 15.49 3.26
C CYS A 273 3.64 15.58 2.12
N ARG A 274 3.82 16.53 1.21
CA ARG A 274 2.83 16.93 0.19
C ARG A 274 2.65 15.92 -0.95
N PHE A 275 3.60 15.02 -1.12
CA PHE A 275 3.51 13.94 -2.10
C PHE A 275 2.87 12.66 -1.55
N CYS A 276 2.76 12.51 -0.23
CA CYS A 276 2.48 11.24 0.42
C CYS A 276 0.97 11.00 0.57
N GLN A 277 0.40 10.12 -0.26
CA GLN A 277 -1.01 9.72 -0.17
C GLN A 277 -1.34 9.09 1.19
N ALA A 278 -0.52 8.13 1.65
CA ALA A 278 -0.74 7.47 2.93
C ALA A 278 -0.74 8.46 4.11
N GLY A 279 0.13 9.48 4.08
CA GLY A 279 0.15 10.57 5.06
C GLY A 279 -1.11 11.43 5.08
N MET A 280 -1.94 11.38 4.04
CA MET A 280 -3.20 12.12 3.95
C MET A 280 -4.40 11.20 4.22
N VAL A 281 -4.53 10.09 3.49
CA VAL A 281 -5.73 9.23 3.56
C VAL A 281 -5.85 8.44 4.86
N TYR A 282 -4.77 8.21 5.60
CA TYR A 282 -4.82 7.53 6.91
C TYR A 282 -4.90 8.48 8.11
N ARG A 283 -5.11 9.79 7.90
CA ARG A 283 -5.39 10.74 9.00
C ARG A 283 -6.74 10.43 9.65
N PRO A 284 -6.86 10.73 10.99
CA PRO A 284 -5.84 11.19 11.94
C PRO A 284 -4.91 10.09 12.41
N THR A 285 -3.75 10.46 13.00
CA THR A 285 -2.84 9.50 13.61
C THR A 285 -3.42 8.97 14.92
N ARG A 286 -3.43 7.64 15.06
CA ARG A 286 -3.95 6.92 16.24
C ARG A 286 -2.93 5.87 16.66
N GLU A 287 -2.64 5.81 17.94
CA GLU A 287 -1.64 4.92 18.51
C GLU A 287 -2.29 3.74 19.24
N LYS A 288 -1.65 2.59 19.22
CA LYS A 288 -2.02 1.42 20.02
C LYS A 288 -1.27 1.47 21.34
N ASP A 289 -1.95 1.18 22.44
CA ASP A 289 -1.37 1.17 23.77
C ASP A 289 -0.21 0.18 23.89
N VAL A 290 0.84 0.58 24.62
CA VAL A 290 2.07 -0.22 24.76
C VAL A 290 1.84 -1.54 25.47
N GLU A 291 0.95 -1.60 26.47
CA GLU A 291 0.64 -2.83 27.20
C GLU A 291 -0.08 -3.85 26.30
N ARG A 292 -0.93 -3.36 25.38
CA ARG A 292 -1.55 -4.23 24.36
C ARG A 292 -0.48 -4.79 23.42
N LEU A 293 0.49 -3.98 22.99
CA LEU A 293 1.58 -4.40 22.11
C LEU A 293 2.50 -5.43 22.79
N LYS A 294 2.82 -5.25 24.06
CA LYS A 294 3.58 -6.22 24.87
C LYS A 294 2.89 -7.58 24.91
N LYS A 295 1.58 -7.60 25.14
CA LYS A 295 0.77 -8.84 25.14
C LYS A 295 0.76 -9.52 23.76
N LEU A 296 0.54 -8.75 22.70
CA LEU A 296 0.56 -9.25 21.33
C LEU A 296 1.90 -9.85 20.95
N ALA A 297 3.03 -9.22 21.33
CA ALA A 297 4.36 -9.77 21.08
C ALA A 297 4.52 -11.19 21.65
N TYR A 298 4.09 -11.42 22.89
CA TYR A 298 4.12 -12.75 23.51
C TYR A 298 3.22 -13.76 22.79
N GLN A 299 1.95 -13.36 22.55
CA GLN A 299 0.97 -14.26 21.95
C GLN A 299 1.39 -14.70 20.55
N MET A 300 1.84 -13.75 19.72
CA MET A 300 2.23 -14.02 18.35
C MET A 300 3.52 -14.85 18.28
N LEU A 301 4.55 -14.52 19.07
CA LEU A 301 5.78 -15.35 19.12
C LEU A 301 5.49 -16.77 19.58
N LYS A 302 4.68 -16.93 20.65
CA LYS A 302 4.30 -18.24 21.17
C LYS A 302 3.52 -19.08 20.16
N SER A 303 2.66 -18.43 19.36
CA SER A 303 1.79 -19.13 18.41
C SER A 303 2.46 -19.42 17.06
N THR A 304 3.57 -18.77 16.73
CA THR A 304 4.24 -18.89 15.42
C THR A 304 5.63 -19.48 15.50
N GLY A 305 6.38 -19.21 16.57
CA GLY A 305 7.79 -19.57 16.68
C GLY A 305 8.73 -18.69 15.84
N HIS A 306 8.26 -17.52 15.34
CA HIS A 306 9.13 -16.59 14.61
C HIS A 306 10.29 -16.07 15.48
N GLU A 307 11.42 -15.80 14.84
CA GLU A 307 12.65 -15.30 15.46
C GLU A 307 12.86 -13.80 15.24
N GLU A 308 11.86 -13.08 14.72
CA GLU A 308 11.94 -11.64 14.49
C GLU A 308 10.61 -10.94 14.82
N ILE A 309 10.70 -9.79 15.45
CA ILE A 309 9.59 -8.84 15.65
C ILE A 309 9.89 -7.57 14.85
N SER A 310 8.92 -7.09 14.06
CA SER A 310 8.98 -5.81 13.35
C SER A 310 7.88 -4.88 13.83
N LEU A 311 8.21 -3.62 14.10
CA LEU A 311 7.23 -2.58 14.36
C LEU A 311 6.72 -2.00 13.05
N SER A 312 5.40 -1.90 12.88
CA SER A 312 4.78 -1.38 11.65
C SER A 312 4.07 -0.07 11.89
N SER A 313 4.43 0.94 11.10
CA SER A 313 3.71 2.22 11.00
C SER A 313 4.23 3.03 9.80
N LEU A 314 3.56 4.14 9.48
CA LEU A 314 4.05 5.11 8.49
C LEU A 314 5.22 5.95 9.01
N SER A 315 5.41 6.05 10.32
CA SER A 315 6.51 6.78 10.96
C SER A 315 6.72 6.27 12.38
N SER A 316 7.50 5.21 12.52
CA SER A 316 7.71 4.52 13.81
C SER A 316 8.35 5.43 14.87
N SER A 317 9.21 6.35 14.45
CA SER A 317 9.86 7.33 15.32
C SER A 317 8.87 8.32 15.99
N ASP A 318 7.69 8.50 15.41
CA ASP A 318 6.68 9.42 15.91
C ASP A 318 5.70 8.75 16.89
N TYR A 319 5.85 7.45 17.18
CA TYR A 319 5.07 6.75 18.20
C TYR A 319 5.47 7.21 19.60
N SER A 320 4.51 7.66 20.40
CA SER A 320 4.78 8.33 21.69
C SER A 320 5.44 7.43 22.74
N GLN A 321 5.18 6.13 22.70
CA GLN A 321 5.68 5.14 23.65
C GLN A 321 6.79 4.24 23.06
N LEU A 322 7.47 4.71 21.99
CA LEU A 322 8.48 3.91 21.27
C LEU A 322 9.60 3.44 22.19
N GLN A 323 10.16 4.32 23.01
CA GLN A 323 11.28 4.00 23.88
C GLN A 323 10.93 2.91 24.90
N GLU A 324 9.75 3.00 25.51
CA GLU A 324 9.25 1.99 26.45
C GLU A 324 9.08 0.64 25.77
N LEU A 325 8.41 0.61 24.60
CA LEU A 325 8.17 -0.61 23.85
C LEU A 325 9.47 -1.29 23.43
N VAL A 326 10.41 -0.53 22.84
CA VAL A 326 11.70 -1.06 22.38
C VAL A 326 12.54 -1.57 23.55
N THR A 327 12.59 -0.84 24.66
CA THR A 327 13.30 -1.29 25.87
C THR A 327 12.73 -2.61 26.37
N PHE A 328 11.40 -2.70 26.50
CA PHE A 328 10.74 -3.94 26.91
C PHE A 328 11.06 -5.11 25.97
N LEU A 329 10.93 -4.93 24.66
CA LEU A 329 11.18 -6.00 23.69
C LEU A 329 12.62 -6.51 23.76
N ILE A 330 13.59 -5.59 23.90
CA ILE A 330 15.00 -5.95 23.99
C ILE A 330 15.28 -6.73 25.29
N GLU A 331 14.84 -6.21 26.44
CA GLU A 331 15.10 -6.81 27.76
C GLU A 331 14.40 -8.18 27.88
N GLU A 332 13.15 -8.26 27.46
CA GLU A 332 12.32 -9.46 27.59
C GLU A 332 12.81 -10.61 26.68
N PHE A 333 13.21 -10.31 25.45
CA PHE A 333 13.62 -11.32 24.49
C PHE A 333 15.14 -11.50 24.40
N LYS A 334 15.91 -10.81 25.25
CA LYS A 334 17.36 -10.96 25.35
C LYS A 334 17.74 -12.43 25.59
N GLY A 335 18.60 -12.97 24.74
CA GLY A 335 19.04 -14.37 24.82
C GLY A 335 18.02 -15.43 24.40
N LYS A 336 16.82 -15.03 23.95
CA LYS A 336 15.78 -15.95 23.46
C LYS A 336 15.82 -16.15 21.93
N GLY A 337 16.84 -15.60 21.24
CA GLY A 337 16.99 -15.74 19.78
C GLY A 337 16.01 -14.89 18.95
N VAL A 338 15.35 -13.91 19.55
CA VAL A 338 14.40 -13.04 18.86
C VAL A 338 15.08 -11.72 18.49
N ASN A 339 15.06 -11.38 17.20
CA ASN A 339 15.57 -10.12 16.66
C ASN A 339 14.46 -9.06 16.62
N ILE A 340 14.83 -7.78 16.79
CA ILE A 340 13.89 -6.66 16.70
C ILE A 340 14.25 -5.81 15.50
N SER A 341 13.30 -5.61 14.60
CA SER A 341 13.42 -4.77 13.41
C SER A 341 12.60 -3.49 13.56
N LEU A 342 13.21 -2.35 13.31
CA LEU A 342 12.60 -1.03 13.40
C LEU A 342 12.57 -0.38 12.01
N PRO A 343 11.65 -0.76 11.13
CA PRO A 343 11.49 -0.10 9.84
C PRO A 343 10.91 1.30 10.02
N SER A 344 11.04 2.13 9.00
CA SER A 344 10.44 3.47 8.94
C SER A 344 10.94 4.43 10.05
N LEU A 345 12.18 4.25 10.52
CA LEU A 345 12.84 5.24 11.36
C LEU A 345 13.19 6.48 10.54
N ARG A 346 12.84 7.64 11.07
CA ARG A 346 13.29 8.91 10.51
C ARG A 346 14.68 9.25 11.05
N ILE A 347 15.47 9.91 10.23
CA ILE A 347 16.86 10.29 10.60
C ILE A 347 16.89 11.30 11.75
N ASP A 348 15.86 12.16 11.88
CA ASP A 348 15.73 13.15 12.94
C ASP A 348 15.34 12.59 14.31
N ALA A 349 14.91 11.33 14.37
CA ALA A 349 14.56 10.64 15.61
C ALA A 349 15.53 9.50 15.95
N PHE A 350 16.66 9.46 15.27
CA PHE A 350 17.72 8.51 15.54
C PHE A 350 18.39 8.85 16.87
N SER A 351 18.13 8.09 17.93
CA SER A 351 18.78 8.28 19.22
C SER A 351 19.75 7.14 19.51
N LEU A 352 20.97 7.49 19.93
CA LEU A 352 21.98 6.52 20.34
C LEU A 352 21.52 5.63 21.48
N ASP A 353 20.64 6.12 22.38
CA ASP A 353 20.12 5.36 23.50
C ASP A 353 19.24 4.18 23.07
N VAL A 354 18.36 4.39 22.08
CA VAL A 354 17.54 3.33 21.49
C VAL A 354 18.40 2.37 20.67
N MET A 355 19.31 2.93 19.86
CA MET A 355 20.16 2.13 18.98
C MET A 355 21.31 1.43 19.73
N GLY A 356 21.81 2.00 20.81
CA GLY A 356 22.83 1.37 21.67
C GLY A 356 22.30 0.08 22.33
N LYS A 357 21.03 0.04 22.66
CA LYS A 357 20.34 -1.16 23.19
C LYS A 357 20.08 -2.22 22.10
N VAL A 358 19.96 -1.80 20.84
CA VAL A 358 19.78 -2.68 19.68
C VAL A 358 21.12 -3.23 19.15
N GLN A 359 22.26 -2.87 19.76
CA GLN A 359 23.62 -3.21 19.28
C GLN A 359 23.95 -4.72 19.22
N ASP A 360 23.22 -5.57 19.92
CA ASP A 360 23.40 -7.03 19.83
C ASP A 360 22.73 -7.64 18.57
N ILE A 361 22.06 -6.82 17.76
CA ILE A 361 21.36 -7.21 16.55
C ILE A 361 22.28 -7.07 15.33
N LYS A 362 22.18 -7.99 14.39
CA LYS A 362 22.91 -7.98 13.12
C LYS A 362 22.76 -6.60 12.43
N LYS A 363 23.84 -5.81 12.41
CA LYS A 363 23.87 -4.46 11.80
C LYS A 363 23.61 -4.57 10.31
N SER A 364 22.36 -4.36 9.90
CA SER A 364 21.94 -4.23 8.51
C SER A 364 22.22 -2.81 8.01
N SER A 365 22.01 -2.55 6.73
CA SER A 365 22.02 -1.20 6.18
C SER A 365 20.93 -0.33 6.81
N LEU A 366 21.27 0.89 7.22
CA LEU A 366 20.29 1.89 7.60
C LEU A 366 19.68 2.54 6.36
N THR A 367 18.37 2.75 6.41
CA THR A 367 17.64 3.38 5.31
C THR A 367 17.04 4.70 5.77
N PHE A 368 17.32 5.76 5.05
CA PHE A 368 16.77 7.09 5.26
C PHE A 368 16.13 7.60 3.98
N ALA A 369 15.10 8.41 4.13
CA ALA A 369 14.36 8.99 3.02
C ALA A 369 14.34 10.53 3.09
N PRO A 370 15.40 11.22 2.66
CA PRO A 370 15.38 12.68 2.53
C PRO A 370 14.39 13.17 1.48
N GLU A 371 14.12 12.35 0.47
CA GLU A 371 13.25 12.54 -0.70
C GLU A 371 13.72 13.60 -1.69
N ALA A 372 14.43 14.64 -1.25
CA ALA A 372 15.03 15.68 -2.10
C ALA A 372 16.43 16.05 -1.62
N GLY A 373 17.32 16.40 -2.57
CA GLY A 373 18.72 16.74 -2.29
C GLY A 373 18.87 18.12 -1.65
N SER A 374 18.20 19.12 -2.20
CA SER A 374 18.29 20.50 -1.73
C SER A 374 17.34 20.79 -0.56
N GLN A 375 17.68 21.78 0.29
CA GLN A 375 16.78 22.26 1.34
C GLN A 375 15.52 22.86 0.76
N ARG A 376 15.65 23.69 -0.29
CA ARG A 376 14.54 24.30 -0.98
C ARG A 376 13.48 23.24 -1.38
N LEU A 377 13.91 22.20 -2.07
CA LEU A 377 12.97 21.18 -2.54
C LEU A 377 12.41 20.33 -1.39
N ARG A 378 13.16 20.11 -0.30
CA ARG A 378 12.62 19.49 0.92
C ARG A 378 11.53 20.35 1.56
N ASP A 379 11.65 21.68 1.48
CA ASP A 379 10.61 22.61 1.98
C ASP A 379 9.38 22.60 1.06
N VAL A 380 9.56 22.58 -0.26
CA VAL A 380 8.48 22.40 -1.25
C VAL A 380 7.64 21.15 -0.94
N ILE A 381 8.29 20.02 -0.71
CA ILE A 381 7.60 18.76 -0.39
C ILE A 381 7.18 18.64 1.07
N ASN A 382 7.47 19.63 1.89
CA ASN A 382 7.21 19.67 3.34
C ASN A 382 7.78 18.44 4.09
N LYS A 383 9.02 18.05 3.78
CA LYS A 383 9.65 16.89 4.41
C LYS A 383 10.04 17.16 5.86
N GLY A 384 10.29 18.44 6.22
CA GLY A 384 10.65 18.84 7.59
C GLY A 384 11.98 18.28 8.07
N LEU A 385 12.98 18.18 7.18
CA LEU A 385 14.35 17.74 7.46
C LEU A 385 15.33 18.79 6.97
N THR A 386 16.25 19.22 7.84
CA THR A 386 17.38 20.07 7.43
C THR A 386 18.60 19.23 7.07
N LYS A 387 19.54 19.82 6.34
CA LYS A 387 20.81 19.18 5.99
C LYS A 387 21.59 18.80 7.24
N GLU A 388 21.59 19.69 8.26
CA GLU A 388 22.29 19.48 9.53
C GLU A 388 21.76 18.25 10.25
N VAL A 389 20.44 18.13 10.38
CA VAL A 389 19.78 16.96 11.00
C VAL A 389 20.10 15.66 10.27
N ILE A 390 20.15 15.70 8.93
CA ILE A 390 20.53 14.53 8.13
C ILE A 390 21.98 14.10 8.40
N LEU A 391 22.89 15.06 8.42
CA LEU A 391 24.32 14.80 8.66
C LEU A 391 24.59 14.34 10.09
N GLU A 392 23.88 14.92 11.08
CA GLU A 392 23.98 14.53 12.49
C GLU A 392 23.47 13.09 12.68
N GLY A 393 22.28 12.76 12.16
CA GLY A 393 21.73 11.41 12.25
C GLY A 393 22.60 10.35 11.57
N ALA A 394 23.18 10.67 10.40
CA ALA A 394 24.13 9.79 9.72
C ALA A 394 25.43 9.64 10.54
N GLY A 395 25.94 10.72 11.12
CA GLY A 395 27.12 10.71 11.98
C GLY A 395 26.93 9.81 13.20
N MET A 396 25.82 9.97 13.93
CA MET A 396 25.45 9.11 15.06
C MET A 396 25.37 7.63 14.67
N ALA A 397 24.80 7.33 13.49
CA ALA A 397 24.77 5.97 12.99
C ALA A 397 26.18 5.38 12.77
N PHE A 398 27.08 6.16 12.20
CA PHE A 398 28.46 5.74 11.97
C PHE A 398 29.25 5.55 13.27
N GLU A 399 29.07 6.42 14.26
CA GLU A 399 29.63 6.27 15.61
C GLU A 399 29.07 5.01 16.31
N GLY A 400 27.80 4.68 16.05
CA GLY A 400 27.18 3.43 16.48
C GLY A 400 27.67 2.18 15.73
N GLY A 401 28.63 2.35 14.77
CA GLY A 401 29.30 1.26 14.07
C GLY A 401 28.62 0.79 12.77
N TRP A 402 27.63 1.52 12.26
CA TRP A 402 27.14 1.30 10.89
C TRP A 402 28.16 1.84 9.88
N ASN A 403 28.20 1.25 8.71
CA ASN A 403 29.03 1.71 7.59
C ASN A 403 28.29 1.68 6.25
N LYS A 404 26.99 1.28 6.29
CA LYS A 404 26.13 1.19 5.10
C LYS A 404 24.87 2.01 5.33
N VAL A 405 24.64 2.97 4.41
CA VAL A 405 23.44 3.83 4.43
C VAL A 405 22.78 3.76 3.06
N LYS A 406 21.47 3.58 3.03
CA LYS A 406 20.65 3.69 1.83
C LYS A 406 19.80 4.97 1.92
N LEU A 407 19.83 5.76 0.87
CA LEU A 407 19.12 7.03 0.77
C LEU A 407 18.08 6.94 -0.34
N TYR A 408 16.83 7.27 -0.03
CA TYR A 408 15.76 7.37 -1.01
C TYR A 408 15.48 8.83 -1.38
N PHE A 409 15.31 9.05 -2.69
CA PHE A 409 14.95 10.35 -3.27
C PHE A 409 13.91 10.17 -4.37
N MET A 410 13.21 11.25 -4.71
CA MET A 410 12.33 11.34 -5.87
C MET A 410 12.87 12.33 -6.88
N LEU A 411 12.65 12.05 -8.17
CA LEU A 411 12.93 12.93 -9.30
C LEU A 411 11.62 13.29 -10.02
N GLY A 412 11.57 14.49 -10.59
CA GLY A 412 10.36 15.00 -11.25
C GLY A 412 9.35 15.65 -10.31
N LEU A 413 9.77 16.04 -9.12
CA LEU A 413 8.94 16.77 -8.16
C LEU A 413 8.52 18.15 -8.71
N PRO A 414 7.35 18.68 -8.31
CA PRO A 414 6.97 20.05 -8.67
C PRO A 414 8.08 21.06 -8.32
N THR A 415 8.37 21.98 -9.21
CA THR A 415 9.42 23.02 -9.12
C THR A 415 10.87 22.53 -9.11
N GLU A 416 11.13 21.22 -9.32
CA GLU A 416 12.50 20.67 -9.35
C GLU A 416 13.36 21.31 -10.42
N THR A 417 14.57 21.73 -10.06
CA THR A 417 15.60 22.27 -10.94
C THR A 417 16.80 21.33 -11.07
N GLU A 418 17.72 21.63 -11.99
CA GLU A 418 18.95 20.86 -12.16
C GLU A 418 19.83 20.92 -10.91
N GLU A 419 19.85 22.07 -10.21
CA GLU A 419 20.56 22.26 -8.96
C GLU A 419 20.01 21.34 -7.85
N ASP A 420 18.70 21.14 -7.79
CA ASP A 420 18.08 20.24 -6.83
C ASP A 420 18.49 18.78 -7.09
N MET A 421 18.56 18.38 -8.37
CA MET A 421 19.04 17.05 -8.75
C MET A 421 20.51 16.83 -8.40
N LYS A 422 21.39 17.82 -8.67
CA LYS A 422 22.82 17.79 -8.32
C LYS A 422 23.05 17.75 -6.81
N ALA A 423 22.16 18.36 -6.02
CA ALA A 423 22.23 18.33 -4.57
C ALA A 423 22.05 16.93 -3.97
N ILE A 424 21.48 15.96 -4.71
CA ILE A 424 21.35 14.57 -4.25
C ILE A 424 22.72 13.90 -4.05
N PRO A 425 23.62 13.82 -5.07
CA PRO A 425 24.96 13.28 -4.88
C PRO A 425 25.82 14.10 -3.93
N GLU A 426 25.64 15.42 -3.89
CA GLU A 426 26.35 16.31 -2.96
C GLU A 426 26.01 15.95 -1.51
N LEU A 427 24.73 15.78 -1.17
CA LEU A 427 24.30 15.34 0.16
C LEU A 427 24.88 13.97 0.52
N ALA A 428 24.88 13.02 -0.42
CA ALA A 428 25.50 11.71 -0.20
C ALA A 428 27.00 11.81 0.03
N ASN A 429 27.71 12.70 -0.69
CA ASN A 429 29.13 12.97 -0.47
C ASN A 429 29.40 13.58 0.92
N ASP A 430 28.56 14.52 1.36
CA ASP A 430 28.68 15.10 2.69
C ASP A 430 28.49 14.08 3.80
N ILE A 431 27.54 13.14 3.62
CA ILE A 431 27.38 11.97 4.51
C ILE A 431 28.66 11.11 4.51
N ALA A 432 29.26 10.85 3.33
CA ALA A 432 30.53 10.12 3.26
C ALA A 432 31.68 10.86 3.96
N VAL A 433 31.72 12.17 3.88
CA VAL A 433 32.70 13.01 4.60
C VAL A 433 32.56 12.77 6.10
N ARG A 434 31.34 12.82 6.65
CA ARG A 434 31.08 12.53 8.08
C ARG A 434 31.62 11.17 8.52
N TYR A 435 31.49 10.12 7.67
CA TYR A 435 32.09 8.81 7.95
C TYR A 435 33.62 8.89 8.02
N TYR A 436 34.24 9.61 7.09
CA TYR A 436 35.71 9.71 7.01
C TYR A 436 36.33 10.66 8.03
N GLU A 437 35.53 11.45 8.77
CA GLU A 437 35.97 12.20 9.96
C GLU A 437 36.25 11.27 11.16
N ILE A 438 35.64 10.08 11.22
CA ILE A 438 35.93 9.08 12.25
C ILE A 438 37.38 8.57 12.08
N PRO A 439 38.16 8.44 13.16
CA PRO A 439 39.52 7.89 13.10
C PRO A 439 39.53 6.50 12.44
N LYS A 440 40.56 6.23 11.62
CA LYS A 440 40.62 5.03 10.78
C LYS A 440 40.55 3.71 11.57
N ASP A 441 41.09 3.69 12.76
CA ASP A 441 41.13 2.57 13.69
C ASP A 441 39.76 2.32 14.36
N GLN A 442 38.84 3.30 14.34
CA GLN A 442 37.50 3.22 14.89
C GLN A 442 36.45 2.94 13.81
N ARG A 443 36.82 2.93 12.52
CA ARG A 443 35.90 2.70 11.42
C ARG A 443 35.55 1.22 11.27
N ASN A 444 34.27 0.94 11.07
CA ASN A 444 33.81 -0.40 10.77
C ASN A 444 33.79 -0.68 9.25
N GLY A 445 34.97 -0.96 8.67
CA GLY A 445 35.10 -1.28 7.26
C GLY A 445 35.06 -0.07 6.31
N LYS A 446 34.52 -0.26 5.10
CA LYS A 446 34.40 0.78 4.08
C LYS A 446 33.02 1.42 4.11
N CYS A 447 32.97 2.75 3.99
CA CYS A 447 31.72 3.49 3.79
C CYS A 447 31.01 3.04 2.50
N GLN A 448 29.73 2.74 2.60
CA GLN A 448 28.87 2.41 1.46
C GLN A 448 27.58 3.22 1.55
N ILE A 449 27.36 4.12 0.61
CA ILE A 449 26.14 4.90 0.50
C ILE A 449 25.46 4.50 -0.80
N THR A 450 24.20 4.04 -0.70
CA THR A 450 23.41 3.74 -1.89
C THR A 450 22.33 4.79 -2.03
N ILE A 451 22.39 5.55 -3.11
CA ILE A 451 21.33 6.43 -3.55
C ILE A 451 20.35 5.59 -4.39
N SER A 452 19.08 5.67 -4.07
CA SER A 452 18.00 5.06 -4.86
C SER A 452 16.97 6.13 -5.16
N THR A 453 16.74 6.43 -6.44
CA THR A 453 15.69 7.37 -6.85
C THR A 453 14.50 6.65 -7.44
N SER A 454 13.30 7.08 -7.06
CA SER A 454 12.05 6.81 -7.76
C SER A 454 11.64 8.05 -8.53
N PHE A 455 10.70 7.90 -9.47
CA PHE A 455 10.12 9.03 -10.16
C PHE A 455 8.79 9.39 -9.51
N PHE A 456 8.49 10.69 -9.50
CA PHE A 456 7.32 11.23 -8.83
C PHE A 456 6.02 10.87 -9.54
N VAL A 457 5.05 10.34 -8.78
CA VAL A 457 3.67 10.12 -9.22
C VAL A 457 2.73 10.96 -8.36
N PRO A 458 1.97 11.91 -8.93
CA PRO A 458 1.00 12.70 -8.18
C PRO A 458 -0.24 11.84 -7.86
N LYS A 459 -0.31 11.34 -6.63
CA LYS A 459 -1.41 10.47 -6.18
C LYS A 459 -2.67 11.26 -5.77
N PRO A 460 -3.87 10.65 -5.88
CA PRO A 460 -5.11 11.19 -5.34
C PRO A 460 -5.02 11.61 -3.87
N PHE A 461 -5.79 12.61 -3.47
CA PHE A 461 -5.85 13.15 -2.10
C PHE A 461 -4.53 13.69 -1.56
N THR A 462 -3.58 14.04 -2.42
CA THR A 462 -2.36 14.75 -2.01
C THR A 462 -2.40 16.22 -2.45
N PRO A 463 -1.67 17.12 -1.78
CA PRO A 463 -1.46 18.46 -2.29
C PRO A 463 -0.94 18.50 -3.72
N PHE A 464 -0.20 17.48 -4.13
CA PHE A 464 0.37 17.38 -5.48
C PHE A 464 -0.54 16.70 -6.53
N GLN A 465 -1.80 16.39 -6.20
CA GLN A 465 -2.73 15.77 -7.15
C GLN A 465 -2.99 16.60 -8.43
N TRP A 466 -2.70 17.90 -8.42
CA TRP A 466 -2.80 18.78 -9.59
C TRP A 466 -1.54 18.79 -10.46
N ALA A 467 -0.42 18.29 -9.95
CA ALA A 467 0.85 18.32 -10.66
C ALA A 467 0.82 17.48 -11.94
N SER A 468 1.56 17.93 -12.95
CA SER A 468 1.89 17.13 -14.14
C SER A 468 3.00 16.14 -13.84
N MET A 469 3.11 15.11 -14.69
CA MET A 469 4.23 14.17 -14.74
C MET A 469 5.11 14.46 -15.96
N HIS A 470 6.21 13.74 -16.06
CA HIS A 470 7.15 13.81 -17.18
C HIS A 470 7.06 12.56 -18.06
N ASP A 471 7.58 12.65 -19.28
CA ASP A 471 7.79 11.50 -20.14
C ASP A 471 8.86 10.55 -19.60
N PRO A 472 8.89 9.28 -20.00
CA PRO A 472 9.95 8.35 -19.61
C PRO A 472 11.35 8.86 -19.96
N GLU A 473 11.52 9.49 -21.12
CA GLU A 473 12.79 10.06 -21.59
C GLU A 473 13.27 11.19 -20.67
N ASP A 474 12.36 12.07 -20.23
CA ASP A 474 12.65 13.16 -19.30
C ASP A 474 13.06 12.64 -17.92
N TYR A 475 12.36 11.60 -17.42
CA TYR A 475 12.73 10.95 -16.17
C TYR A 475 14.13 10.33 -16.24
N ILE A 476 14.46 9.65 -17.33
CA ILE A 476 15.79 9.08 -17.56
C ILE A 476 16.84 10.16 -17.70
N ALA A 477 16.53 11.30 -18.36
CA ALA A 477 17.44 12.44 -18.45
C ALA A 477 17.78 13.01 -17.06
N ARG A 478 16.79 13.14 -16.16
CA ARG A 478 16.97 13.56 -14.76
C ARG A 478 17.85 12.56 -13.99
N ALA A 479 17.60 11.27 -14.13
CA ALA A 479 18.45 10.24 -13.51
C ALA A 479 19.91 10.30 -14.02
N LYS A 480 20.13 10.63 -15.29
CA LYS A 480 21.47 10.83 -15.86
C LYS A 480 22.19 12.03 -15.23
N VAL A 481 21.51 13.17 -14.99
CA VAL A 481 22.10 14.32 -14.28
C VAL A 481 22.63 13.88 -12.91
N VAL A 482 21.84 13.15 -12.12
CA VAL A 482 22.27 12.61 -10.83
C VAL A 482 23.48 11.68 -10.99
N ASN A 483 23.41 10.74 -11.95
CA ASN A 483 24.49 9.76 -12.19
C ASN A 483 25.82 10.42 -12.59
N ASP A 484 25.76 11.46 -13.42
CA ASP A 484 26.96 12.18 -13.85
C ASP A 484 27.55 13.00 -12.71
N THR A 485 26.70 13.65 -11.92
CA THR A 485 27.14 14.39 -10.71
C THR A 485 27.74 13.46 -9.65
N VAL A 486 27.29 12.19 -9.52
CA VAL A 486 27.95 11.19 -8.65
C VAL A 486 29.40 10.97 -9.05
N LYS A 487 29.71 10.95 -10.35
CA LYS A 487 31.09 10.74 -10.87
C LYS A 487 32.05 11.89 -10.52
N GLU A 488 31.51 13.08 -10.30
CA GLU A 488 32.24 14.29 -9.93
C GLU A 488 32.57 14.36 -8.44
N GLN A 489 31.85 13.59 -7.59
CA GLN A 489 32.04 13.67 -6.15
C GLN A 489 33.37 13.12 -5.66
N LEU A 490 33.94 13.76 -4.62
CA LEU A 490 35.21 13.37 -4.00
C LEU A 490 35.18 11.91 -3.52
N ASN A 491 34.10 11.51 -2.86
CA ASN A 491 33.91 10.18 -2.28
C ASN A 491 33.09 9.23 -3.20
N ARG A 492 33.15 9.44 -4.53
CA ARG A 492 32.38 8.64 -5.52
C ARG A 492 32.52 7.12 -5.37
N LYS A 493 33.70 6.65 -4.89
CA LYS A 493 33.93 5.19 -4.67
C LYS A 493 33.11 4.61 -3.51
N SER A 494 32.57 5.46 -2.65
CA SER A 494 31.69 5.08 -1.55
C SER A 494 30.21 5.20 -1.93
N ILE A 495 29.86 5.78 -3.09
CA ILE A 495 28.51 6.08 -3.51
C ILE A 495 28.12 5.16 -4.67
N LYS A 496 26.99 4.45 -4.52
CA LYS A 496 26.33 3.70 -5.57
C LYS A 496 24.99 4.36 -5.88
N TYR A 497 24.62 4.46 -7.16
CA TYR A 497 23.36 5.03 -7.61
C TYR A 497 22.52 4.03 -8.40
N ASN A 498 21.24 3.95 -8.10
CA ASN A 498 20.24 3.19 -8.84
C ASN A 498 18.97 4.04 -8.97
N TRP A 499 18.18 3.79 -10.03
CA TRP A 499 16.87 4.40 -10.23
C TRP A 499 15.83 3.36 -10.69
N HIS A 500 14.55 3.68 -10.52
CA HIS A 500 13.43 2.85 -10.91
C HIS A 500 13.13 3.00 -12.41
N GLU A 501 12.27 2.13 -12.94
CA GLU A 501 11.86 2.13 -14.34
C GLU A 501 10.88 3.28 -14.61
N ALA A 502 11.17 4.08 -15.64
CA ALA A 502 10.38 5.27 -15.97
C ALA A 502 9.03 4.90 -16.61
N ASP A 503 9.01 3.89 -17.47
CA ASP A 503 7.79 3.40 -18.16
C ASP A 503 6.75 2.91 -17.15
N VAL A 504 7.18 2.14 -16.15
CA VAL A 504 6.33 1.68 -15.03
C VAL A 504 5.74 2.86 -14.29
N THR A 505 6.55 3.90 -14.03
CA THR A 505 6.12 5.11 -13.31
C THR A 505 5.02 5.86 -14.07
N VAL A 506 5.19 6.04 -15.37
CA VAL A 506 4.19 6.73 -16.21
C VAL A 506 2.88 5.96 -16.24
N LEU A 507 2.95 4.65 -16.42
CA LEU A 507 1.78 3.79 -16.40
C LEU A 507 1.08 3.81 -15.02
N GLU A 508 1.84 3.70 -13.92
CA GLU A 508 1.30 3.84 -12.57
C GLU A 508 0.56 5.17 -12.41
N GLY A 509 1.09 6.27 -12.97
CA GLY A 509 0.45 7.58 -12.96
C GLY A 509 -0.89 7.58 -13.69
N VAL A 510 -1.00 6.92 -14.83
CA VAL A 510 -2.28 6.78 -15.56
C VAL A 510 -3.28 5.97 -14.74
N LEU A 511 -2.89 4.83 -14.22
CA LEU A 511 -3.76 3.93 -13.46
C LEU A 511 -4.22 4.56 -12.14
N ALA A 512 -3.33 5.28 -11.43
CA ALA A 512 -3.66 5.95 -10.17
C ALA A 512 -4.60 7.17 -10.34
N ARG A 513 -4.58 7.81 -11.51
CA ARG A 513 -5.29 9.07 -11.78
C ARG A 513 -6.39 8.93 -12.83
N GLY A 514 -6.59 7.73 -13.36
CA GLY A 514 -7.54 7.43 -14.42
C GLY A 514 -8.99 7.53 -13.98
N ASP A 515 -9.86 7.57 -14.96
CA ASP A 515 -11.31 7.43 -14.81
C ASP A 515 -11.79 6.09 -15.41
N ARG A 516 -13.10 5.88 -15.52
CA ARG A 516 -13.70 4.63 -16.05
C ARG A 516 -13.23 4.24 -17.46
N LYS A 517 -12.80 5.21 -18.28
CA LYS A 517 -12.31 4.92 -19.66
C LYS A 517 -11.07 4.04 -19.64
N VAL A 518 -10.26 4.11 -18.58
CA VAL A 518 -9.05 3.30 -18.42
C VAL A 518 -9.39 1.80 -18.23
N GLY A 519 -10.57 1.46 -17.74
CA GLY A 519 -11.01 0.07 -17.58
C GLY A 519 -10.94 -0.75 -18.86
N ASN A 520 -11.38 -0.18 -19.99
CA ASN A 520 -11.28 -0.84 -21.29
C ASN A 520 -9.82 -1.13 -21.70
N VAL A 521 -8.91 -0.23 -21.37
CA VAL A 521 -7.48 -0.43 -21.62
C VAL A 521 -6.94 -1.60 -20.81
N ILE A 522 -7.24 -1.63 -19.50
CA ILE A 522 -6.82 -2.72 -18.59
C ILE A 522 -7.33 -4.07 -19.12
N ARG A 523 -8.60 -4.14 -19.53
CA ARG A 523 -9.18 -5.34 -20.13
C ARG A 523 -8.47 -5.75 -21.41
N THR A 524 -8.24 -4.81 -22.34
CA THR A 524 -7.53 -5.07 -23.59
C THR A 524 -6.10 -5.58 -23.35
N VAL A 525 -5.38 -5.03 -22.37
CA VAL A 525 -4.05 -5.52 -21.99
C VAL A 525 -4.13 -6.96 -21.48
N TYR A 526 -5.10 -7.26 -20.62
CA TYR A 526 -5.32 -8.61 -20.12
C TYR A 526 -5.65 -9.59 -21.24
N GLU A 527 -6.56 -9.25 -22.15
CA GLU A 527 -6.93 -10.08 -23.32
C GLU A 527 -5.74 -10.34 -24.24
N ARG A 528 -4.75 -9.46 -24.26
CA ARG A 528 -3.46 -9.62 -24.97
C ARG A 528 -2.40 -10.37 -24.15
N GLY A 529 -2.79 -10.98 -23.01
CA GLY A 529 -1.94 -11.79 -22.16
C GLY A 529 -1.11 -10.99 -21.15
N GLY A 530 -1.49 -9.74 -20.85
CA GLY A 530 -0.86 -8.94 -19.80
C GLY A 530 -1.29 -9.44 -18.42
N ILE A 531 -0.33 -9.97 -17.64
CA ILE A 531 -0.45 -10.34 -16.24
C ILE A 531 0.88 -10.06 -15.55
N PHE A 532 0.85 -9.87 -14.23
CA PHE A 532 2.05 -9.60 -13.43
C PHE A 532 2.86 -8.37 -13.87
N ASP A 533 2.18 -7.29 -14.30
CA ASP A 533 2.82 -6.04 -14.73
C ASP A 533 3.65 -5.35 -13.62
N ALA A 534 3.47 -5.73 -12.35
CA ALA A 534 4.32 -5.31 -11.24
C ALA A 534 5.71 -5.98 -11.22
N TRP A 535 5.93 -6.99 -12.07
CA TRP A 535 7.17 -7.76 -12.17
C TRP A 535 7.87 -7.44 -13.49
N SER A 536 9.10 -6.93 -13.45
CA SER A 536 9.82 -6.43 -14.63
C SER A 536 10.00 -7.49 -15.73
N GLU A 537 10.02 -8.78 -15.37
CA GLU A 537 10.13 -9.90 -16.32
C GLU A 537 8.85 -10.15 -17.14
N TYR A 538 7.69 -9.66 -16.68
CA TYR A 538 6.39 -9.80 -17.35
C TYR A 538 5.83 -8.47 -17.86
N PHE A 539 6.38 -7.36 -17.37
CA PHE A 539 5.98 -6.03 -17.80
C PHE A 539 6.35 -5.78 -19.25
N ASP A 540 5.37 -5.37 -20.04
CA ASP A 540 5.54 -5.01 -21.46
C ASP A 540 4.86 -3.67 -21.74
N TYR A 541 5.66 -2.61 -21.75
CA TYR A 541 5.16 -1.25 -21.97
C TYR A 541 4.52 -1.07 -23.35
N GLN A 542 5.05 -1.74 -24.41
CA GLN A 542 4.48 -1.63 -25.75
C GLN A 542 3.06 -2.23 -25.81
N ARG A 543 2.79 -3.31 -25.09
CA ARG A 543 1.43 -3.89 -24.98
C ARG A 543 0.44 -2.86 -24.42
N TRP A 544 0.84 -2.08 -23.43
CA TRP A 544 0.02 -1.01 -22.86
C TRP A 544 -0.20 0.12 -23.87
N LEU A 545 0.85 0.59 -24.56
CA LEU A 545 0.75 1.65 -25.59
C LEU A 545 -0.22 1.25 -26.70
N ASP A 546 -0.13 0.02 -27.19
CA ASP A 546 -1.02 -0.51 -28.22
C ASP A 546 -2.48 -0.58 -27.74
N ALA A 547 -2.71 -0.96 -26.48
CA ALA A 547 -4.04 -1.01 -25.88
C ALA A 547 -4.64 0.39 -25.70
N PHE A 548 -3.86 1.37 -25.25
CA PHE A 548 -4.30 2.77 -25.17
C PHE A 548 -4.70 3.31 -26.54
N ALA A 549 -3.89 3.04 -27.57
CA ALA A 549 -4.17 3.45 -28.95
C ALA A 549 -5.45 2.80 -29.49
N GLU A 550 -5.64 1.49 -29.27
CA GLU A 550 -6.85 0.76 -29.68
C GLU A 550 -8.11 1.29 -29.01
N CYS A 551 -8.04 1.56 -27.71
CA CYS A 551 -9.17 2.08 -26.93
C CYS A 551 -9.42 3.58 -27.17
N GLY A 552 -8.53 4.29 -27.88
CA GLY A 552 -8.64 5.71 -28.12
C GLY A 552 -8.51 6.54 -26.82
N VAL A 553 -7.74 6.04 -25.83
CA VAL A 553 -7.49 6.69 -24.55
C VAL A 553 -6.11 7.33 -24.57
N ASP A 554 -6.05 8.63 -24.30
CA ASP A 554 -4.81 9.38 -24.28
C ASP A 554 -4.15 9.34 -22.90
N MET A 555 -2.95 8.76 -22.80
CA MET A 555 -2.16 8.70 -21.55
C MET A 555 -1.77 10.10 -21.05
N ASP A 556 -1.46 11.01 -21.99
CA ASP A 556 -1.02 12.36 -21.66
C ASP A 556 -2.11 13.17 -20.96
N PHE A 557 -3.38 12.87 -21.24
CA PHE A 557 -4.52 13.45 -20.55
C PHE A 557 -4.45 13.21 -19.03
N TYR A 558 -3.99 12.04 -18.59
CA TYR A 558 -3.90 11.69 -17.17
C TYR A 558 -2.57 12.10 -16.54
N THR A 559 -1.49 12.19 -17.31
CA THR A 559 -0.12 12.37 -16.80
C THR A 559 0.42 13.78 -17.00
N LYS A 560 0.49 14.28 -18.23
CA LYS A 560 1.20 15.53 -18.57
C LYS A 560 0.36 16.78 -18.49
N ARG A 561 -0.95 16.66 -18.56
CA ARG A 561 -1.85 17.80 -18.55
C ARG A 561 -1.79 18.56 -17.22
N GLU A 562 -1.65 19.88 -17.26
CA GLU A 562 -1.91 20.73 -16.11
C GLU A 562 -3.39 20.66 -15.73
N ARG A 563 -3.67 20.51 -14.44
CA ARG A 563 -5.02 20.40 -13.92
C ARG A 563 -5.44 21.68 -13.21
N SER A 564 -6.62 22.17 -13.52
CA SER A 564 -7.21 23.29 -12.80
C SER A 564 -7.50 22.91 -11.34
N LEU A 565 -7.31 23.85 -10.43
CA LEU A 565 -7.66 23.66 -9.01
C LEU A 565 -9.17 23.40 -8.81
N ASP A 566 -10.01 23.80 -9.76
CA ASP A 566 -11.47 23.63 -9.71
C ASP A 566 -11.96 22.41 -10.52
N GLU A 567 -11.04 21.64 -11.11
CA GLU A 567 -11.37 20.41 -11.82
C GLU A 567 -11.99 19.38 -10.87
N VAL A 568 -13.04 18.71 -11.35
CA VAL A 568 -13.63 17.56 -10.65
C VAL A 568 -12.82 16.32 -10.99
N PHE A 569 -12.31 15.66 -9.97
CA PHE A 569 -11.51 14.45 -10.11
C PHE A 569 -12.36 13.17 -9.95
N PRO A 570 -11.92 12.05 -10.52
CA PRO A 570 -12.62 10.77 -10.38
C PRO A 570 -12.84 10.31 -8.92
N TRP A 571 -12.06 10.82 -7.99
CA TRP A 571 -12.11 10.48 -6.56
C TRP A 571 -12.78 11.53 -5.67
N ASP A 572 -13.28 12.64 -6.21
CA ASP A 572 -13.85 13.74 -5.41
C ASP A 572 -15.15 13.38 -4.67
N PHE A 573 -15.80 12.26 -5.04
CA PHE A 573 -16.97 11.75 -4.31
C PHE A 573 -16.61 11.03 -3.00
N ILE A 574 -15.32 10.79 -2.73
CA ILE A 574 -14.85 10.11 -1.51
C ILE A 574 -14.46 11.16 -0.47
N ASP A 575 -15.06 11.08 0.72
CA ASP A 575 -14.65 11.86 1.88
C ASP A 575 -13.62 11.11 2.71
N THR A 576 -12.36 11.52 2.61
CA THR A 576 -11.25 10.97 3.41
C THR A 576 -11.07 11.68 4.75
N GLY A 577 -11.87 12.71 5.03
CA GLY A 577 -11.68 13.63 6.15
C GLY A 577 -10.61 14.70 5.90
N VAL A 578 -9.92 14.65 4.76
CA VAL A 578 -9.00 15.72 4.33
C VAL A 578 -9.68 16.54 3.25
N THR A 579 -9.90 17.83 3.52
CA THR A 579 -10.67 18.70 2.63
C THR A 579 -9.86 19.13 1.41
N LYS A 580 -10.55 19.35 0.29
CA LYS A 580 -9.92 19.83 -0.96
C LYS A 580 -9.32 21.24 -0.77
N GLU A 581 -9.94 22.09 0.06
CA GLU A 581 -9.43 23.41 0.42
C GLU A 581 -8.09 23.34 1.18
N PHE A 582 -7.93 22.35 2.06
CA PHE A 582 -6.64 22.10 2.70
C PHE A 582 -5.58 21.69 1.69
N LEU A 583 -5.91 20.79 0.77
CA LEU A 583 -4.98 20.35 -0.27
C LEU A 583 -4.57 21.50 -1.20
N LYS A 584 -5.52 22.36 -1.61
CA LYS A 584 -5.25 23.57 -2.40
C LYS A 584 -4.32 24.55 -1.66
N ARG A 585 -4.54 24.77 -0.36
CA ARG A 585 -3.68 25.62 0.47
C ARG A 585 -2.26 25.05 0.57
N GLU A 586 -2.13 23.74 0.74
CA GLU A 586 -0.81 23.08 0.80
C GLU A 586 -0.12 23.05 -0.57
N TRP A 587 -0.86 23.00 -1.66
CA TRP A 587 -0.33 23.24 -3.01
C TRP A 587 0.26 24.64 -3.14
N GLN A 588 -0.48 25.65 -2.71
CA GLN A 588 0.02 27.04 -2.72
C GLN A 588 1.26 27.21 -1.83
N ASN A 589 1.23 26.67 -0.61
CA ASN A 589 2.39 26.68 0.28
C ASN A 589 3.62 26.01 -0.36
N ALA A 590 3.43 24.95 -1.17
CA ALA A 590 4.53 24.31 -1.88
C ALA A 590 5.15 25.24 -2.93
N MET A 591 4.31 25.94 -3.71
CA MET A 591 4.79 26.89 -4.73
C MET A 591 5.52 28.10 -4.12
N GLU A 592 5.19 28.45 -2.86
CA GLU A 592 5.81 29.51 -2.08
C GLU A 592 6.96 29.01 -1.17
N GLU A 593 7.30 27.72 -1.22
CA GLU A 593 8.33 27.06 -0.40
C GLU A 593 8.06 27.16 1.13
N ASN A 594 6.81 27.42 1.51
CA ASN A 594 6.38 27.55 2.90
C ASN A 594 6.26 26.17 3.58
N VAL A 595 6.79 26.03 4.79
CA VAL A 595 6.75 24.81 5.58
C VAL A 595 5.52 24.80 6.51
N THR A 596 4.81 23.69 6.54
CA THR A 596 3.68 23.44 7.46
C THR A 596 4.15 22.53 8.60
N PRO A 597 3.96 22.94 9.87
CA PRO A 597 4.38 22.13 11.02
C PRO A 597 3.58 20.83 11.15
N ASN A 598 4.14 19.84 11.86
CA ASN A 598 3.46 18.57 12.10
C ASN A 598 2.28 18.73 13.09
N CYS A 599 1.41 17.69 13.13
CA CYS A 599 0.16 17.74 13.91
C CYS A 599 0.36 17.86 15.43
N ARG A 600 1.51 17.45 15.99
CA ARG A 600 1.81 17.63 17.42
C ARG A 600 2.25 19.05 17.76
N MET A 601 2.87 19.74 16.82
CA MET A 601 3.28 21.15 17.01
C MET A 601 2.09 22.10 16.87
N ARG A 602 1.30 21.95 15.79
CA ARG A 602 0.15 22.82 15.51
C ARG A 602 -0.82 22.13 14.55
N CYS A 603 -2.13 22.33 14.76
CA CYS A 603 -3.14 21.88 13.82
C CYS A 603 -3.08 22.68 12.52
N SER A 604 -2.95 21.97 11.41
CA SER A 604 -2.98 22.55 10.07
C SER A 604 -4.39 22.75 9.51
N GLY A 605 -5.44 22.34 10.22
CA GLY A 605 -6.83 22.48 9.77
C GLY A 605 -7.15 21.63 8.53
N CYS A 606 -6.67 20.37 8.50
CA CYS A 606 -6.85 19.50 7.34
C CYS A 606 -8.26 18.92 7.19
N GLY A 607 -9.09 18.95 8.24
CA GLY A 607 -10.45 18.38 8.25
C GLY A 607 -10.56 17.07 9.05
N ALA A 608 -9.48 16.31 9.24
CA ALA A 608 -9.51 14.98 9.88
C ALA A 608 -10.02 14.96 11.32
N ALA A 609 -10.14 16.12 11.98
CA ALA A 609 -10.75 16.25 13.30
C ALA A 609 -12.23 15.83 13.33
N GLN A 610 -12.91 15.73 12.18
CA GLN A 610 -14.29 15.22 12.10
C GLN A 610 -14.43 13.80 12.67
N PHE A 611 -13.38 12.98 12.63
CA PHE A 611 -13.38 11.63 13.19
C PHE A 611 -13.26 11.57 14.72
N LYS A 612 -13.04 12.70 15.39
CA LYS A 612 -13.01 12.84 16.85
C LYS A 612 -12.11 11.83 17.56
N THR A 613 -10.93 11.56 17.03
CA THR A 613 -10.00 10.57 17.58
C THR A 613 -8.53 10.96 17.36
N GLY A 614 -7.61 10.23 17.99
CA GLY A 614 -6.17 10.31 17.81
C GLY A 614 -5.58 11.67 18.15
N VAL A 615 -4.51 12.04 17.47
CA VAL A 615 -3.76 13.28 17.71
C VAL A 615 -4.62 14.55 17.57
N CYS A 616 -5.75 14.49 16.86
CA CYS A 616 -6.66 15.62 16.72
C CYS A 616 -7.42 15.97 18.01
N MET A 617 -7.53 15.03 18.96
CA MET A 617 -8.22 15.18 20.24
C MET A 617 -7.26 15.34 21.42
N ALA A 618 -5.93 15.24 21.20
CA ALA A 618 -4.96 15.46 22.25
C ALA A 618 -5.05 16.90 22.77
N GLU A 619 -5.04 17.07 24.09
CA GLU A 619 -4.89 18.36 24.73
C GLU A 619 -3.56 19.00 24.30
N ARG A 620 -3.57 20.26 23.92
CA ARG A 620 -2.43 21.00 23.40
C ARG A 620 -1.91 22.00 24.40
#